data_9f0857c3e7e2a903e34896d9c2993d6d
#
_entry.id   9f0857c3e7e2a903e34896d9c2993d6d
#
_cell.length_a   1.000
_cell.length_b   1.000
_cell.length_c   1.000
_cell.angle_alpha   90.00
_cell.angle_beta   90.00
_cell.angle_gamma   90.00
#
_symmetry.space_group_name_H-M   'P 1'
#
loop_
_entity.id
_entity.type
_entity.pdbx_description
1 polymer ?
#
loop_
_entity_poly.entity_id
_entity_poly.type
_entity_poly.pdbx_seq_one_letter_code
_entity_poly.pdbx_strand_id
1 'polypeptide(L)'
;MAETPRPLSDPRYRAGVRLRRGGRFEAAANLLAEVLTLATEGAPDERQLDPALAPLYYEYGVALVGVAREAAAAEEDAEAAPSPKRRRLAGEAGGEEDADDDDDEENADDAAVAWQLVDQARCLFLEAGDRAAAARCAEQLAGLAVDQRKWADAVAEFSLGVEFYDADADLDIEDRVHHLSCVAGLAAALGAHFAESPAADVAVNVDGRPEVVVAAAEVADRCAAHARDAERGLNALLGELAAARATLDAARKRDLCALAVEVSHAKEVATGLAAPAPAPG
;
A
#
# COMPACT_ATOMS: atom_id res chain seq x y z
N MET A 1 -13.96 20.96 33.15
CA MET A 1 -13.59 20.71 31.77
C MET A 1 -13.77 19.22 31.57
N ALA A 2 -14.64 18.77 30.69
CA ALA A 2 -14.82 17.37 30.38
C ALA A 2 -13.55 16.88 29.62
N GLU A 3 -12.94 15.81 30.12
CA GLU A 3 -11.81 15.17 29.47
C GLU A 3 -12.29 14.64 28.13
N THR A 4 -11.75 15.14 27.03
CA THR A 4 -12.09 14.66 25.68
C THR A 4 -11.69 13.18 25.63
N PRO A 5 -12.63 12.27 25.32
CA PRO A 5 -12.30 10.83 25.30
C PRO A 5 -11.18 10.61 24.29
N ARG A 6 -10.13 9.89 24.71
CA ARG A 6 -9.03 9.51 23.82
C ARG A 6 -9.61 8.57 22.75
N PRO A 7 -9.57 8.92 21.46
CA PRO A 7 -10.27 8.17 20.40
C PRO A 7 -9.84 6.70 20.34
N LEU A 8 -8.58 6.38 20.65
CA LEU A 8 -8.07 5.01 20.68
C LEU A 8 -8.65 4.15 21.83
N SER A 9 -9.26 4.77 22.86
CA SER A 9 -9.95 4.03 23.92
C SER A 9 -11.40 3.72 23.59
N ASP A 10 -11.96 4.32 22.53
CA ASP A 10 -13.32 4.06 22.09
C ASP A 10 -13.47 2.58 21.66
N PRO A 11 -14.47 1.86 22.17
CA PRO A 11 -14.69 0.46 21.78
C PRO A 11 -14.96 0.29 20.27
N ARG A 12 -15.50 1.29 19.58
CA ARG A 12 -15.72 1.28 18.13
C ARG A 12 -14.40 1.31 17.37
N TYR A 13 -13.38 2.07 17.80
CA TYR A 13 -12.06 2.04 17.24
C TYR A 13 -11.50 0.60 17.23
N ARG A 14 -11.52 -0.06 18.41
CA ARG A 14 -11.04 -1.45 18.52
C ARG A 14 -11.85 -2.43 17.67
N ALA A 15 -13.16 -2.20 17.52
CA ALA A 15 -14.02 -3.01 16.67
C ALA A 15 -13.67 -2.80 15.19
N GLY A 16 -13.48 -1.55 14.75
CA GLY A 16 -13.06 -1.20 13.40
C GLY A 16 -11.74 -1.86 13.01
N VAL A 17 -10.71 -1.74 13.88
CA VAL A 17 -9.41 -2.42 13.66
C VAL A 17 -9.57 -3.95 13.52
N ARG A 18 -10.40 -4.58 14.35
CA ARG A 18 -10.67 -6.03 14.23
C ARG A 18 -11.38 -6.38 12.92
N LEU A 19 -12.35 -5.58 12.49
CA LEU A 19 -13.07 -5.79 11.24
C LEU A 19 -12.11 -5.65 10.04
N ARG A 20 -11.27 -4.61 10.01
CA ARG A 20 -10.24 -4.43 8.98
C ARG A 20 -9.30 -5.63 8.90
N ARG A 21 -8.75 -6.06 10.03
CA ARG A 21 -7.88 -7.25 10.10
C ARG A 21 -8.58 -8.55 9.69
N GLY A 22 -9.90 -8.57 9.79
CA GLY A 22 -10.76 -9.69 9.33
C GLY A 22 -11.22 -9.57 7.89
N GLY A 23 -10.74 -8.59 7.11
CA GLY A 23 -11.12 -8.38 5.71
C GLY A 23 -12.55 -7.81 5.53
N ARG A 24 -13.14 -7.21 6.57
CA ARG A 24 -14.47 -6.58 6.48
C ARG A 24 -14.29 -5.07 6.36
N PHE A 25 -13.76 -4.64 5.22
CA PHE A 25 -13.23 -3.30 5.05
C PHE A 25 -14.31 -2.21 5.11
N GLU A 26 -15.43 -2.38 4.43
CA GLU A 26 -16.55 -1.42 4.45
C GLU A 26 -17.08 -1.19 5.87
N ALA A 27 -17.35 -2.28 6.61
CA ALA A 27 -17.82 -2.18 7.98
C ALA A 27 -16.78 -1.55 8.93
N ALA A 28 -15.49 -1.76 8.65
CA ALA A 28 -14.40 -1.13 9.38
C ALA A 28 -14.33 0.37 9.09
N ALA A 29 -14.40 0.77 7.82
CA ALA A 29 -14.37 2.16 7.39
C ALA A 29 -15.51 2.97 8.04
N ASN A 30 -16.74 2.44 8.02
CA ASN A 30 -17.88 3.08 8.63
C ASN A 30 -17.68 3.36 10.14
N LEU A 31 -17.20 2.36 10.90
CA LEU A 31 -16.95 2.55 12.34
C LEU A 31 -15.80 3.52 12.62
N LEU A 32 -14.73 3.46 11.83
CA LEU A 32 -13.56 4.33 12.01
C LEU A 32 -13.88 5.77 11.62
N ALA A 33 -14.70 5.99 10.59
CA ALA A 33 -15.23 7.30 10.21
C ALA A 33 -16.06 7.92 11.34
N GLU A 34 -16.97 7.14 11.97
CA GLU A 34 -17.73 7.64 13.12
C GLU A 34 -16.82 8.08 14.27
N VAL A 35 -15.79 7.29 14.59
CA VAL A 35 -14.84 7.63 15.66
C VAL A 35 -14.05 8.87 15.30
N LEU A 36 -13.61 9.02 14.05
CA LEU A 36 -12.86 10.19 13.59
C LEU A 36 -13.74 11.45 13.65
N THR A 37 -14.97 11.37 13.16
CA THR A 37 -15.94 12.48 13.24
C THR A 37 -16.12 12.96 14.67
N LEU A 38 -16.35 12.04 15.62
CA LEU A 38 -16.51 12.39 17.04
C LEU A 38 -15.23 12.94 17.68
N ALA A 39 -14.06 12.48 17.23
CA ALA A 39 -12.79 12.98 17.73
C ALA A 39 -12.47 14.39 17.23
N THR A 40 -12.95 14.74 16.03
CA THR A 40 -12.71 16.03 15.38
C THR A 40 -13.89 17.00 15.47
N GLU A 41 -15.09 16.54 15.86
CA GLU A 41 -16.29 17.37 15.96
C GLU A 41 -16.09 18.53 16.93
N GLY A 42 -16.30 19.75 16.42
CA GLY A 42 -16.12 20.99 17.19
C GLY A 42 -14.66 21.27 17.59
N ALA A 43 -13.72 20.50 17.11
CA ALA A 43 -12.31 20.78 17.32
C ALA A 43 -11.84 21.90 16.36
N PRO A 44 -11.05 22.88 16.83
CA PRO A 44 -10.34 23.77 15.92
C PRO A 44 -9.40 22.96 15.04
N ASP A 45 -9.09 23.47 13.83
CA ASP A 45 -8.26 22.77 12.82
C ASP A 45 -6.94 22.25 13.40
N GLU A 46 -6.37 22.96 14.37
CA GLU A 46 -5.15 22.53 15.08
C GLU A 46 -5.29 21.20 15.82
N ARG A 47 -6.50 20.79 16.23
CA ARG A 47 -6.75 19.48 16.88
C ARG A 47 -6.88 18.33 15.89
N GLN A 48 -7.18 18.61 14.66
CA GLN A 48 -7.17 17.61 13.59
C GLN A 48 -5.73 17.15 13.30
N LEU A 49 -4.75 17.98 13.66
CA LEU A 49 -3.33 17.71 13.57
C LEU A 49 -2.73 17.12 14.88
N ASP A 50 -3.55 16.63 15.80
CA ASP A 50 -3.05 15.99 17.03
C ASP A 50 -2.39 14.65 16.67
N PRO A 51 -1.09 14.46 16.97
CA PRO A 51 -0.39 13.19 16.71
C PRO A 51 -1.06 11.97 17.35
N ALA A 52 -1.86 12.16 18.40
CA ALA A 52 -2.63 11.09 19.01
C ALA A 52 -3.72 10.51 18.09
N LEU A 53 -4.09 11.21 17.01
CA LEU A 53 -5.05 10.74 15.99
C LEU A 53 -4.37 9.93 14.87
N ALA A 54 -3.04 9.94 14.76
CA ALA A 54 -2.32 9.25 13.69
C ALA A 54 -2.76 7.79 13.50
N PRO A 55 -2.87 6.95 14.56
CA PRO A 55 -3.33 5.57 14.39
C PRO A 55 -4.77 5.47 13.86
N LEU A 56 -5.64 6.42 14.17
CA LEU A 56 -7.02 6.43 13.70
C LEU A 56 -7.09 6.79 12.22
N TYR A 57 -6.37 7.82 11.78
CA TYR A 57 -6.23 8.17 10.37
C TYR A 57 -5.66 7.00 9.56
N TYR A 58 -4.61 6.35 10.06
CA TYR A 58 -3.99 5.19 9.42
C TYR A 58 -4.99 4.04 9.26
N GLU A 59 -5.65 3.62 10.34
CA GLU A 59 -6.56 2.48 10.31
C GLU A 59 -7.78 2.74 9.41
N TYR A 60 -8.27 3.98 9.37
CA TYR A 60 -9.36 4.37 8.50
C TYR A 60 -8.92 4.41 7.03
N GLY A 61 -7.79 5.03 6.73
CA GLY A 61 -7.24 5.05 5.37
C GLY A 61 -6.99 3.65 4.82
N VAL A 62 -6.38 2.74 5.62
CA VAL A 62 -6.16 1.34 5.22
C VAL A 62 -7.48 0.59 5.02
N ALA A 63 -8.55 0.90 5.77
CA ALA A 63 -9.86 0.31 5.55
C ALA A 63 -10.44 0.74 4.19
N LEU A 64 -10.32 2.02 3.82
CA LEU A 64 -10.75 2.51 2.50
C LEU A 64 -9.92 1.93 1.35
N VAL A 65 -8.60 1.75 1.53
CA VAL A 65 -7.77 0.99 0.56
C VAL A 65 -8.36 -0.40 0.32
N GLY A 66 -8.77 -1.08 1.40
CA GLY A 66 -9.40 -2.39 1.29
C GLY A 66 -10.72 -2.37 0.52
N VAL A 67 -11.57 -1.36 0.77
CA VAL A 67 -12.84 -1.17 0.02
C VAL A 67 -12.56 -0.97 -1.46
N ALA A 68 -11.64 -0.06 -1.81
CA ALA A 68 -11.30 0.20 -3.21
C ALA A 68 -10.76 -1.05 -3.93
N ARG A 69 -9.93 -1.86 -3.26
CA ARG A 69 -9.43 -3.13 -3.82
C ARG A 69 -10.51 -4.18 -4.00
N GLU A 70 -11.45 -4.30 -3.05
CA GLU A 70 -12.60 -5.21 -3.19
C GLU A 70 -13.50 -4.81 -4.36
N ALA A 71 -13.74 -3.51 -4.55
CA ALA A 71 -14.49 -2.99 -5.68
C ALA A 71 -13.79 -3.30 -7.01
N ALA A 72 -12.51 -2.98 -7.14
CA ALA A 72 -11.74 -3.27 -8.36
C ALA A 72 -11.71 -4.78 -8.70
N ALA A 73 -11.56 -5.65 -7.71
CA ALA A 73 -11.59 -7.10 -7.93
C ALA A 73 -12.97 -7.58 -8.38
N ALA A 74 -14.07 -6.98 -7.88
CA ALA A 74 -15.42 -7.31 -8.30
C ALA A 74 -15.70 -6.91 -9.76
N GLU A 75 -15.13 -5.80 -10.22
CA GLU A 75 -15.21 -5.34 -11.61
C GLU A 75 -14.44 -6.27 -12.56
N GLU A 76 -13.21 -6.68 -12.19
CA GLU A 76 -12.43 -7.65 -12.99
C GLU A 76 -13.18 -8.99 -13.14
N ASP A 77 -13.79 -9.49 -12.06
CA ASP A 77 -14.58 -10.72 -12.10
C ASP A 77 -15.85 -10.57 -12.97
N ALA A 78 -16.49 -9.40 -12.94
CA ALA A 78 -17.66 -9.11 -13.75
C ALA A 78 -17.32 -9.03 -15.25
N GLU A 79 -16.17 -8.46 -15.60
CA GLU A 79 -15.68 -8.37 -16.97
C GLU A 79 -15.22 -9.73 -17.51
N ALA A 80 -14.58 -10.56 -16.66
CA ALA A 80 -14.14 -11.91 -17.00
C ALA A 80 -15.31 -12.91 -17.17
N ALA A 81 -16.48 -12.61 -16.62
CA ALA A 81 -17.66 -13.46 -16.75
C ALA A 81 -18.09 -13.54 -18.23
N PRO A 82 -18.24 -14.77 -18.82
CA PRO A 82 -18.65 -14.91 -20.20
C PRO A 82 -20.05 -14.29 -20.36
N SER A 83 -20.12 -13.17 -21.06
CA SER A 83 -21.38 -12.48 -21.40
C SER A 83 -22.38 -13.51 -21.92
N PRO A 84 -23.58 -13.67 -21.32
CA PRO A 84 -24.59 -14.55 -21.88
C PRO A 84 -24.84 -14.07 -23.30
N LYS A 85 -24.47 -14.90 -24.31
CA LYS A 85 -24.66 -14.60 -25.72
C LYS A 85 -26.10 -14.17 -25.87
N ARG A 86 -26.36 -12.86 -25.89
CA ARG A 86 -27.63 -12.29 -26.33
C ARG A 86 -27.86 -12.79 -27.74
N ARG A 87 -28.66 -13.83 -27.86
CA ARG A 87 -29.25 -14.29 -29.11
C ARG A 87 -30.14 -13.15 -29.58
N ARG A 88 -29.56 -12.27 -30.42
CA ARG A 88 -30.31 -11.20 -31.07
C ARG A 88 -31.36 -11.86 -31.95
N LEU A 89 -32.59 -11.91 -31.44
CA LEU A 89 -33.75 -11.88 -32.32
C LEU A 89 -33.84 -10.43 -32.82
N ALA A 90 -33.75 -10.28 -34.12
CA ALA A 90 -33.92 -9.03 -34.83
C ALA A 90 -35.29 -8.42 -34.52
N GLY A 91 -35.35 -7.19 -34.08
CA GLY A 91 -36.57 -6.44 -33.84
C GLY A 91 -36.25 -5.08 -33.24
N GLU A 92 -36.12 -4.11 -34.10
CA GLU A 92 -36.35 -2.66 -34.05
C GLU A 92 -36.40 -1.91 -32.71
N ALA A 93 -35.79 -0.74 -32.79
CA ALA A 93 -36.08 0.55 -32.14
C ALA A 93 -35.35 0.92 -30.88
N GLY A 94 -34.40 1.85 -31.02
CA GLY A 94 -34.27 3.14 -30.31
C GLY A 94 -34.30 3.09 -28.79
N GLY A 95 -33.16 3.25 -28.21
CA GLY A 95 -32.94 3.60 -26.80
C GLY A 95 -31.45 3.67 -26.58
N GLU A 96 -30.89 4.88 -26.63
CA GLU A 96 -29.64 5.22 -26.03
C GLU A 96 -29.90 5.11 -24.52
N GLU A 97 -29.52 3.97 -23.95
CA GLU A 97 -29.36 3.85 -22.51
C GLU A 97 -27.93 4.32 -22.23
N ASP A 98 -27.84 5.53 -21.70
CA ASP A 98 -26.68 6.02 -20.99
C ASP A 98 -26.33 4.98 -19.93
N ALA A 99 -25.28 4.19 -20.16
CA ALA A 99 -24.72 3.31 -19.16
C ALA A 99 -24.08 4.21 -18.12
N ASP A 100 -24.52 4.04 -16.89
CA ASP A 100 -24.09 4.77 -15.71
C ASP A 100 -22.55 4.65 -15.53
N ASP A 101 -21.81 5.71 -15.90
CA ASP A 101 -20.39 5.93 -15.58
C ASP A 101 -20.21 6.37 -14.10
N ASP A 102 -21.28 6.37 -13.29
CA ASP A 102 -21.27 6.92 -11.94
C ASP A 102 -20.46 6.06 -10.93
N ASP A 103 -20.35 4.73 -11.17
CA ASP A 103 -19.66 3.82 -10.23
C ASP A 103 -18.13 3.99 -10.27
N ASP A 104 -17.55 4.36 -11.41
CA ASP A 104 -16.11 4.59 -11.57
C ASP A 104 -15.64 5.88 -10.84
N GLU A 105 -16.50 6.91 -10.75
CA GLU A 105 -16.18 8.15 -10.05
C GLU A 105 -16.17 7.97 -8.52
N GLU A 106 -17.08 7.15 -7.96
CA GLU A 106 -17.16 6.91 -6.50
C GLU A 106 -15.94 6.13 -6.00
N ASN A 107 -15.48 5.11 -6.72
CA ASN A 107 -14.28 4.33 -6.38
C ASN A 107 -12.98 5.15 -6.50
N ALA A 108 -12.90 6.05 -7.47
CA ALA A 108 -11.76 6.96 -7.62
C ALA A 108 -11.68 7.97 -6.46
N ASP A 109 -12.83 8.37 -5.91
CA ASP A 109 -12.91 9.30 -4.78
C ASP A 109 -12.44 8.60 -3.48
N ASP A 110 -12.85 7.36 -3.24
CA ASP A 110 -12.42 6.57 -2.06
C ASP A 110 -10.90 6.34 -2.02
N ALA A 111 -10.28 6.05 -3.17
CA ALA A 111 -8.83 5.90 -3.25
C ALA A 111 -8.09 7.23 -2.98
N ALA A 112 -8.63 8.35 -3.43
CA ALA A 112 -8.06 9.68 -3.16
C ALA A 112 -8.20 10.06 -1.69
N VAL A 113 -9.36 9.78 -1.06
CA VAL A 113 -9.58 9.98 0.36
C VAL A 113 -8.66 9.08 1.18
N ALA A 114 -8.51 7.80 0.80
CA ALA A 114 -7.60 6.87 1.45
C ALA A 114 -6.16 7.39 1.42
N TRP A 115 -5.71 7.88 0.27
CA TRP A 115 -4.38 8.51 0.13
C TRP A 115 -4.20 9.65 1.13
N GLN A 116 -5.13 10.60 1.16
CA GLN A 116 -5.05 11.76 2.05
C GLN A 116 -4.98 11.36 3.53
N LEU A 117 -5.80 10.39 3.95
CA LEU A 117 -5.83 9.92 5.34
C LEU A 117 -4.53 9.23 5.74
N VAL A 118 -3.97 8.38 4.87
CA VAL A 118 -2.72 7.68 5.15
C VAL A 118 -1.53 8.66 5.15
N ASP A 119 -1.53 9.64 4.23
CA ASP A 119 -0.50 10.69 4.20
C ASP A 119 -0.58 11.59 5.44
N GLN A 120 -1.79 11.98 5.86
CA GLN A 120 -2.01 12.70 7.11
C GLN A 120 -1.49 11.90 8.32
N ALA A 121 -1.77 10.60 8.37
CA ALA A 121 -1.25 9.73 9.42
C ALA A 121 0.29 9.71 9.43
N ARG A 122 0.92 9.62 8.25
CA ARG A 122 2.37 9.66 8.08
C ARG A 122 2.97 10.93 8.69
N CYS A 123 2.41 12.09 8.35
CA CYS A 123 2.87 13.37 8.89
C CYS A 123 2.79 13.39 10.43
N LEU A 124 1.66 12.95 11.00
CA LEU A 124 1.45 12.91 12.43
C LEU A 124 2.36 11.92 13.15
N PHE A 125 2.64 10.75 12.55
CA PHE A 125 3.63 9.80 13.09
C PHE A 125 5.05 10.37 13.09
N LEU A 126 5.43 11.09 12.03
CA LEU A 126 6.74 11.78 11.97
C LEU A 126 6.86 12.86 13.04
N GLU A 127 5.81 13.64 13.28
CA GLU A 127 5.77 14.62 14.38
C GLU A 127 5.88 13.95 15.75
N ALA A 128 5.29 12.76 15.92
CA ALA A 128 5.42 11.96 17.13
C ALA A 128 6.79 11.28 17.27
N GLY A 129 7.61 11.26 16.23
CA GLY A 129 8.89 10.56 16.18
C GLY A 129 8.78 9.06 15.92
N ASP A 130 7.59 8.56 15.56
CA ASP A 130 7.33 7.14 15.25
C ASP A 130 7.61 6.86 13.76
N ARG A 131 8.88 6.62 13.45
CA ARG A 131 9.34 6.37 12.08
C ARG A 131 8.85 5.05 11.51
N ALA A 132 8.76 4.00 12.34
CA ALA A 132 8.26 2.71 11.89
C ALA A 132 6.79 2.80 11.46
N ALA A 133 5.95 3.52 12.21
CA ALA A 133 4.57 3.77 11.81
C ALA A 133 4.48 4.64 10.54
N ALA A 134 5.35 5.65 10.40
CA ALA A 134 5.42 6.45 9.18
C ALA A 134 5.85 5.61 7.96
N ALA A 135 6.78 4.66 8.13
CA ALA A 135 7.18 3.72 7.09
C ALA A 135 6.03 2.82 6.64
N ARG A 136 5.20 2.34 7.59
CA ARG A 136 3.98 1.58 7.24
C ARG A 136 2.98 2.42 6.44
N CYS A 137 2.88 3.72 6.70
CA CYS A 137 2.09 4.61 5.86
C CYS A 137 2.64 4.69 4.44
N ALA A 138 3.95 4.88 4.27
CA ALA A 138 4.61 4.90 2.97
C ALA A 138 4.40 3.59 2.19
N GLU A 139 4.48 2.43 2.84
CA GLU A 139 4.16 1.13 2.24
C GLU A 139 2.72 1.07 1.71
N GLN A 140 1.73 1.58 2.47
CA GLN A 140 0.34 1.61 2.02
C GLN A 140 0.13 2.57 0.84
N LEU A 141 0.77 3.74 0.84
CA LEU A 141 0.73 4.71 -0.26
C LEU A 141 1.39 4.13 -1.52
N ALA A 142 2.52 3.45 -1.35
CA ALA A 142 3.16 2.72 -2.46
C ALA A 142 2.25 1.65 -3.05
N GLY A 143 1.55 0.88 -2.21
CA GLY A 143 0.57 -0.11 -2.64
C GLY A 143 -0.56 0.51 -3.47
N LEU A 144 -1.11 1.65 -3.02
CA LEU A 144 -2.12 2.39 -3.77
C LEU A 144 -1.60 2.89 -5.13
N ALA A 145 -0.34 3.36 -5.17
CA ALA A 145 0.29 3.77 -6.42
C ALA A 145 0.48 2.59 -7.39
N VAL A 146 0.85 1.41 -6.87
CA VAL A 146 0.94 0.16 -7.66
C VAL A 146 -0.41 -0.21 -8.24
N ASP A 147 -1.48 -0.19 -7.44
CA ASP A 147 -2.85 -0.50 -7.89
C ASP A 147 -3.29 0.43 -9.03
N GLN A 148 -2.85 1.69 -8.99
CA GLN A 148 -3.13 2.70 -10.02
C GLN A 148 -2.09 2.73 -11.16
N ARG A 149 -1.11 1.81 -11.17
CA ARG A 149 0.03 1.78 -12.11
C ARG A 149 0.86 3.07 -12.17
N LYS A 150 0.85 3.83 -11.09
CA LYS A 150 1.69 5.03 -10.92
C LYS A 150 3.06 4.63 -10.41
N TRP A 151 3.85 3.97 -11.28
CA TRP A 151 5.09 3.33 -10.88
C TRP A 151 6.12 4.28 -10.28
N ALA A 152 6.21 5.50 -10.78
CA ALA A 152 7.12 6.52 -10.25
C ALA A 152 6.77 6.88 -8.80
N ASP A 153 5.47 7.07 -8.51
CA ASP A 153 4.99 7.35 -7.16
C ASP A 153 5.22 6.13 -6.24
N ALA A 154 4.99 4.91 -6.74
CA ALA A 154 5.27 3.69 -6.00
C ALA A 154 6.75 3.58 -5.63
N VAL A 155 7.67 3.87 -6.56
CA VAL A 155 9.12 3.89 -6.30
C VAL A 155 9.47 4.93 -5.24
N ALA A 156 8.88 6.14 -5.31
CA ALA A 156 9.11 7.19 -4.33
C ALA A 156 8.68 6.75 -2.93
N GLU A 157 7.46 6.24 -2.80
CA GLU A 157 6.90 5.85 -1.51
C GLU A 157 7.61 4.61 -0.91
N PHE A 158 7.92 3.57 -1.70
CA PHE A 158 8.71 2.45 -1.20
C PHE A 158 10.12 2.89 -0.76
N SER A 159 10.76 3.80 -1.52
CA SER A 159 12.07 4.34 -1.14
C SER A 159 12.01 5.07 0.20
N LEU A 160 10.95 5.85 0.40
CA LEU A 160 10.72 6.56 1.66
C LEU A 160 10.50 5.59 2.82
N GLY A 161 9.71 4.53 2.60
CA GLY A 161 9.51 3.47 3.59
C GLY A 161 10.81 2.80 4.01
N VAL A 162 11.66 2.44 3.05
CA VAL A 162 13.00 1.88 3.31
C VAL A 162 13.84 2.86 4.13
N GLU A 163 13.86 4.15 3.76
CA GLU A 163 14.64 5.17 4.48
C GLU A 163 14.19 5.31 5.95
N PHE A 164 12.88 5.29 6.20
CA PHE A 164 12.36 5.40 7.56
C PHE A 164 12.75 4.20 8.42
N TYR A 165 12.70 2.99 7.88
CA TYR A 165 13.14 1.80 8.59
C TYR A 165 14.66 1.75 8.79
N ASP A 166 15.45 2.14 7.79
CA ASP A 166 16.92 2.17 7.91
C ASP A 166 17.40 3.17 8.96
N ALA A 167 16.59 4.19 9.25
CA ALA A 167 16.91 5.18 10.28
C ALA A 167 16.57 4.70 11.71
N ASP A 168 15.90 3.55 11.85
CA ASP A 168 15.54 2.96 13.15
C ASP A 168 16.43 1.75 13.44
N ALA A 169 17.14 1.80 14.57
CA ALA A 169 18.11 0.77 14.94
C ALA A 169 17.48 -0.46 15.62
N ASP A 170 16.25 -0.31 16.14
CA ASP A 170 15.64 -1.30 17.04
C ASP A 170 14.30 -1.84 16.48
N LEU A 171 14.27 -2.22 15.19
CA LEU A 171 13.10 -2.80 14.55
C LEU A 171 12.72 -4.15 15.18
N ASP A 172 11.46 -4.27 15.55
CA ASP A 172 10.90 -5.56 15.94
C ASP A 172 10.70 -6.49 14.73
N ILE A 173 10.18 -7.70 14.95
CA ILE A 173 9.99 -8.69 13.87
C ILE A 173 8.95 -8.20 12.86
N GLU A 174 7.89 -7.54 13.32
CA GLU A 174 6.82 -7.04 12.44
C GLU A 174 7.36 -5.92 11.57
N ASP A 175 8.05 -4.95 12.14
CA ASP A 175 8.67 -3.85 11.39
C ASP A 175 9.75 -4.34 10.41
N ARG A 176 10.52 -5.37 10.77
CA ARG A 176 11.48 -6.00 9.85
C ARG A 176 10.80 -6.69 8.66
N VAL A 177 9.63 -7.31 8.86
CA VAL A 177 8.83 -7.85 7.75
C VAL A 177 8.39 -6.72 6.83
N HIS A 178 7.82 -5.65 7.36
CA HIS A 178 7.41 -4.48 6.59
C HIS A 178 8.57 -3.80 5.86
N HIS A 179 9.74 -3.67 6.51
CA HIS A 179 10.94 -3.16 5.87
C HIS A 179 11.31 -3.99 4.62
N LEU A 180 11.34 -5.32 4.77
CA LEU A 180 11.67 -6.21 3.65
C LEU A 180 10.60 -6.19 2.55
N SER A 181 9.32 -6.01 2.90
CA SER A 181 8.24 -5.76 1.94
C SER A 181 8.50 -4.46 1.15
N CYS A 182 8.88 -3.37 1.81
CA CYS A 182 9.25 -2.14 1.12
C CYS A 182 10.43 -2.35 0.15
N VAL A 183 11.49 -3.07 0.56
CA VAL A 183 12.64 -3.36 -0.30
C VAL A 183 12.25 -4.21 -1.51
N ALA A 184 11.40 -5.23 -1.32
CA ALA A 184 10.90 -6.08 -2.40
C ALA A 184 9.96 -5.29 -3.33
N GLY A 185 9.06 -4.50 -2.77
CA GLY A 185 8.14 -3.63 -3.51
C GLY A 185 8.88 -2.59 -4.34
N LEU A 186 9.94 -1.99 -3.80
CA LEU A 186 10.81 -1.06 -4.54
C LEU A 186 11.44 -1.74 -5.76
N ALA A 187 11.95 -2.96 -5.61
CA ALA A 187 12.49 -3.72 -6.73
C ALA A 187 11.42 -3.97 -7.81
N ALA A 188 10.23 -4.39 -7.42
CA ALA A 188 9.13 -4.67 -8.34
C ALA A 188 8.65 -3.39 -9.06
N ALA A 189 8.47 -2.29 -8.33
CA ALA A 189 8.04 -1.01 -8.89
C ALA A 189 9.07 -0.42 -9.88
N LEU A 190 10.36 -0.48 -9.54
CA LEU A 190 11.44 -0.09 -10.46
C LEU A 190 11.40 -0.91 -11.75
N GLY A 191 11.19 -2.22 -11.63
CA GLY A 191 11.09 -3.10 -12.78
C GLY A 191 9.89 -2.81 -13.65
N ALA A 192 8.72 -2.59 -13.06
CA ALA A 192 7.49 -2.24 -13.77
C ALA A 192 7.61 -0.88 -14.47
N HIS A 193 8.15 0.12 -13.78
CA HIS A 193 8.41 1.44 -14.36
C HIS A 193 9.32 1.34 -15.58
N PHE A 194 10.42 0.58 -15.48
CA PHE A 194 11.34 0.38 -16.60
C PHE A 194 10.70 -0.37 -17.76
N ALA A 195 9.84 -1.36 -17.49
CA ALA A 195 9.13 -2.10 -18.52
C ALA A 195 8.17 -1.21 -19.34
N GLU A 196 7.51 -0.26 -18.69
CA GLU A 196 6.61 0.69 -19.36
C GLU A 196 7.36 1.87 -20.00
N SER A 197 8.47 2.30 -19.43
CA SER A 197 9.22 3.48 -19.85
C SER A 197 10.74 3.24 -19.85
N PRO A 198 11.28 2.40 -20.75
CA PRO A 198 12.68 1.96 -20.69
C PRO A 198 13.71 3.08 -20.89
N ALA A 199 13.30 4.21 -21.43
CA ALA A 199 14.17 5.36 -21.69
C ALA A 199 14.01 6.49 -20.67
N ALA A 200 13.09 6.35 -19.72
CA ALA A 200 12.82 7.38 -18.73
C ALA A 200 13.69 7.17 -17.49
N ASP A 201 14.34 8.24 -17.06
CA ASP A 201 14.95 8.28 -15.74
C ASP A 201 13.86 8.28 -14.68
N VAL A 202 14.06 7.54 -13.58
CA VAL A 202 13.11 7.52 -12.47
C VAL A 202 13.50 8.64 -11.50
N ALA A 203 12.65 9.64 -11.40
CA ALA A 203 12.78 10.67 -10.38
C ALA A 203 12.16 10.16 -9.08
N VAL A 204 12.97 10.01 -8.05
CA VAL A 204 12.49 9.70 -6.69
C VAL A 204 12.50 11.00 -5.91
N ASN A 205 11.31 11.56 -5.70
CA ASN A 205 11.17 12.79 -4.92
C ASN A 205 10.89 12.38 -3.47
N VAL A 206 11.89 12.55 -2.62
CA VAL A 206 11.75 12.28 -1.18
C VAL A 206 11.60 13.61 -0.47
N ASP A 207 10.52 13.81 0.26
CA ASP A 207 10.12 15.01 0.99
C ASP A 207 11.24 16.03 1.29
N GLY A 208 11.32 17.11 0.46
CA GLY A 208 12.24 18.22 0.67
C GLY A 208 13.72 17.93 0.41
N ARG A 209 14.08 16.74 -0.02
CA ARG A 209 15.43 16.36 -0.44
C ARG A 209 15.60 16.50 -1.94
N PRO A 210 16.84 16.69 -2.42
CA PRO A 210 17.09 16.75 -3.85
C PRO A 210 16.63 15.44 -4.50
N GLU A 211 15.92 15.60 -5.60
CA GLU A 211 15.45 14.53 -6.48
C GLU A 211 16.59 13.53 -6.75
N VAL A 212 16.39 12.29 -6.32
CA VAL A 212 17.32 11.21 -6.67
C VAL A 212 16.86 10.64 -8.01
N VAL A 213 17.56 11.00 -9.07
CA VAL A 213 17.30 10.45 -10.40
C VAL A 213 18.06 9.14 -10.56
N VAL A 214 17.32 8.05 -10.77
CA VAL A 214 17.90 6.77 -11.18
C VAL A 214 17.94 6.76 -12.69
N ALA A 215 19.12 6.80 -13.27
CA ALA A 215 19.28 6.73 -14.71
C ALA A 215 18.73 5.40 -15.24
N ALA A 216 18.04 5.41 -16.38
CA ALA A 216 17.46 4.22 -17.00
C ALA A 216 18.47 3.06 -17.15
N ALA A 217 19.74 3.37 -17.43
CA ALA A 217 20.81 2.38 -17.53
C ALA A 217 21.12 1.66 -16.19
N GLU A 218 20.77 2.26 -15.04
CA GLU A 218 21.05 1.71 -13.71
C GLU A 218 19.85 0.97 -13.10
N VAL A 219 18.65 1.14 -13.67
CA VAL A 219 17.42 0.60 -13.08
C VAL A 219 17.47 -0.90 -12.92
N ALA A 220 17.93 -1.63 -13.93
CA ALA A 220 18.03 -3.09 -13.87
C ALA A 220 18.99 -3.57 -12.76
N ASP A 221 20.13 -2.90 -12.61
CA ASP A 221 21.11 -3.23 -11.58
C ASP A 221 20.58 -2.92 -10.17
N ARG A 222 19.90 -1.79 -9.99
CA ARG A 222 19.26 -1.42 -8.72
C ARG A 222 18.11 -2.35 -8.36
N CYS A 223 17.24 -2.67 -9.32
CA CYS A 223 16.18 -3.66 -9.14
C CYS A 223 16.77 -5.01 -8.66
N ALA A 224 17.81 -5.50 -9.34
CA ALA A 224 18.48 -6.74 -8.95
C ALA A 224 19.17 -6.64 -7.58
N ALA A 225 19.71 -5.50 -7.21
CA ALA A 225 20.30 -5.28 -5.90
C ALA A 225 19.23 -5.35 -4.79
N HIS A 226 18.15 -4.59 -4.91
CA HIS A 226 17.06 -4.61 -3.92
C HIS A 226 16.40 -5.99 -3.79
N ALA A 227 16.16 -6.70 -4.91
CA ALA A 227 15.62 -8.06 -4.86
C ALA A 227 16.55 -9.04 -4.10
N ARG A 228 17.87 -8.94 -4.29
CA ARG A 228 18.86 -9.74 -3.53
C ARG A 228 18.91 -9.34 -2.06
N ASP A 229 18.75 -8.06 -1.73
CA ASP A 229 18.75 -7.57 -0.37
C ASP A 229 17.52 -8.06 0.40
N ALA A 230 16.33 -7.98 -0.22
CA ALA A 230 15.10 -8.54 0.33
C ALA A 230 15.22 -10.07 0.58
N GLU A 231 15.77 -10.83 -0.38
CA GLU A 231 15.99 -12.27 -0.21
C GLU A 231 16.96 -12.59 0.94
N ARG A 232 18.07 -11.85 1.03
CA ARG A 232 19.05 -12.04 2.12
C ARG A 232 18.42 -11.73 3.49
N GLY A 233 17.66 -10.63 3.57
CA GLY A 233 16.97 -10.23 4.78
C GLY A 233 15.94 -11.26 5.23
N LEU A 234 15.10 -11.77 4.30
CA LEU A 234 14.13 -12.82 4.59
C LEU A 234 14.81 -14.11 5.11
N ASN A 235 15.88 -14.55 4.45
CA ASN A 235 16.62 -15.74 4.87
C ASN A 235 17.26 -15.57 6.26
N ALA A 236 17.79 -14.38 6.56
CA ALA A 236 18.34 -14.06 7.87
C ALA A 236 17.24 -14.10 8.94
N LEU A 237 16.10 -13.46 8.70
CA LEU A 237 14.95 -13.43 9.60
C LEU A 237 14.42 -14.85 9.89
N LEU A 238 14.26 -15.67 8.85
CA LEU A 238 13.83 -17.07 9.01
C LEU A 238 14.86 -17.90 9.80
N GLY A 239 16.16 -17.66 9.58
CA GLY A 239 17.25 -18.29 10.35
C GLY A 239 17.21 -17.93 11.83
N GLU A 240 17.01 -16.66 12.17
CA GLU A 240 16.87 -16.18 13.56
C GLU A 240 15.64 -16.81 14.24
N LEU A 241 14.48 -16.81 13.57
CA LEU A 241 13.25 -17.41 14.09
C LEU A 241 13.42 -18.91 14.36
N ALA A 242 14.08 -19.63 13.46
CA ALA A 242 14.39 -21.04 13.64
C ALA A 242 15.37 -21.28 14.81
N ALA A 243 16.43 -20.48 14.93
CA ALA A 243 17.40 -20.57 16.02
C ALA A 243 16.77 -20.27 17.39
N ALA A 244 15.87 -19.27 17.44
CA ALA A 244 15.12 -18.92 18.65
C ALA A 244 14.02 -19.95 19.00
N ARG A 245 13.76 -20.94 18.13
CA ARG A 245 12.60 -21.85 18.24
C ARG A 245 11.30 -21.10 18.46
N ALA A 246 11.15 -19.96 17.81
CA ALA A 246 10.02 -19.07 18.00
C ALA A 246 8.72 -19.74 17.55
N THR A 247 7.73 -19.72 18.43
CA THR A 247 6.36 -20.09 18.07
C THR A 247 5.67 -18.87 17.50
N LEU A 248 5.46 -18.88 16.18
CA LEU A 248 4.73 -17.82 15.50
C LEU A 248 3.22 -18.11 15.55
N ASP A 249 2.44 -17.08 15.81
CA ASP A 249 0.99 -17.12 15.65
C ASP A 249 0.59 -17.19 14.16
N ALA A 250 -0.70 -17.40 13.90
CA ALA A 250 -1.20 -17.57 12.54
C ALA A 250 -1.09 -16.26 11.70
N ALA A 251 -1.14 -15.09 12.35
CA ALA A 251 -1.01 -13.81 11.65
C ALA A 251 0.42 -13.65 11.14
N ARG A 252 1.43 -13.73 12.02
CA ARG A 252 2.84 -13.61 11.64
C ARG A 252 3.29 -14.65 10.61
N LYS A 253 2.72 -15.86 10.65
CA LYS A 253 2.97 -16.86 9.60
C LYS A 253 2.44 -16.41 8.25
N ARG A 254 1.25 -15.81 8.19
CA ARG A 254 0.69 -15.27 6.94
C ARG A 254 1.57 -14.14 6.41
N ASP A 255 1.98 -13.21 7.27
CA ASP A 255 2.81 -12.07 6.89
C ASP A 255 4.16 -12.52 6.31
N LEU A 256 4.80 -13.51 6.93
CA LEU A 256 6.03 -14.12 6.40
C LEU A 256 5.81 -14.87 5.08
N CYS A 257 4.65 -15.53 4.91
CA CYS A 257 4.33 -16.17 3.63
C CYS A 257 4.08 -15.13 2.53
N ALA A 258 3.38 -14.03 2.83
CA ALA A 258 3.17 -12.92 1.90
C ALA A 258 4.51 -12.31 1.49
N LEU A 259 5.37 -11.97 2.44
CA LEU A 259 6.72 -11.48 2.17
C LEU A 259 7.54 -12.43 1.28
N ALA A 260 7.45 -13.74 1.50
CA ALA A 260 8.17 -14.71 0.66
C ALA A 260 7.68 -14.69 -0.80
N VAL A 261 6.39 -14.46 -1.03
CA VAL A 261 5.81 -14.28 -2.37
C VAL A 261 6.32 -12.99 -3.00
N GLU A 262 6.30 -11.88 -2.27
CA GLU A 262 6.80 -10.57 -2.75
C GLU A 262 8.27 -10.63 -3.13
N VAL A 263 9.11 -11.23 -2.28
CA VAL A 263 10.55 -11.43 -2.58
C VAL A 263 10.76 -12.29 -3.83
N SER A 264 9.94 -13.34 -4.00
CA SER A 264 10.02 -14.19 -5.20
C SER A 264 9.64 -13.42 -6.45
N HIS A 265 8.58 -12.61 -6.39
CA HIS A 265 8.15 -11.75 -7.49
C HIS A 265 9.22 -10.71 -7.85
N ALA A 266 9.79 -10.02 -6.86
CA ALA A 266 10.87 -9.06 -7.08
C ALA A 266 12.09 -9.71 -7.79
N LYS A 267 12.42 -10.95 -7.45
CA LYS A 267 13.49 -11.70 -8.12
C LYS A 267 13.15 -12.07 -9.56
N GLU A 268 11.92 -12.47 -9.84
CA GLU A 268 11.44 -12.75 -11.20
C GLU A 268 11.53 -11.51 -12.07
N VAL A 269 11.04 -10.36 -11.58
CA VAL A 269 11.14 -9.07 -12.26
C VAL A 269 12.60 -8.71 -12.54
N ALA A 270 13.47 -8.77 -11.54
CA ALA A 270 14.89 -8.46 -11.70
C ALA A 270 15.59 -9.40 -12.71
N THR A 271 15.23 -10.67 -12.74
CA THR A 271 15.77 -11.65 -13.70
C THR A 271 15.27 -11.35 -15.11
N GLY A 272 14.01 -10.98 -15.26
CA GLY A 272 13.42 -10.58 -16.54
C GLY A 272 14.10 -9.36 -17.15
N LEU A 273 14.46 -8.37 -16.33
CA LEU A 273 15.19 -7.17 -16.78
C LEU A 273 16.63 -7.46 -17.18
N ALA A 274 17.29 -8.44 -16.55
CA ALA A 274 18.65 -8.85 -16.86
C ALA A 274 18.74 -9.75 -18.11
N ALA A 275 17.61 -10.28 -18.60
CA ALA A 275 17.59 -11.11 -19.79
C ALA A 275 17.95 -10.27 -21.04
N PRO A 276 18.85 -10.75 -21.91
CA PRO A 276 19.15 -10.03 -23.15
C PRO A 276 17.87 -9.91 -23.99
N ALA A 277 17.64 -8.71 -24.54
CA ALA A 277 16.52 -8.49 -25.46
C ALA A 277 16.54 -9.56 -26.57
N PRO A 278 15.39 -10.14 -26.95
CA PRO A 278 15.36 -11.12 -28.04
C PRO A 278 15.98 -10.48 -29.27
N ALA A 279 16.93 -11.21 -29.91
CA ALA A 279 17.58 -10.72 -31.08
C ALA A 279 16.53 -10.34 -32.16
N PRO A 280 16.66 -9.16 -32.79
CA PRO A 280 15.70 -8.77 -33.82
C PRO A 280 15.76 -9.84 -34.94
N GLY A 281 14.60 -10.53 -35.13
CA GLY A 281 14.41 -11.55 -36.17
C GLY A 281 14.29 -10.95 -37.56
#